data_b2d89c3780077b8ab86426bcdd606bc4
#
_entry.id   b2d89c3780077b8ab86426bcdd606bc4
#
_cell.length_a   1.000
_cell.length_b   1.000
_cell.length_c   1.000
_cell.angle_alpha   90.00
_cell.angle_beta   90.00
_cell.angle_gamma   90.00
#
_symmetry.space_group_name_H-M   'P 1'
#
loop_
_entity.id
_entity.type
_entity.pdbx_description
1 polymer ?
#
loop_
_entity_poly.entity_id
_entity_poly.type
_entity_poly.pdbx_seq_one_letter_code
_entity_poly.pdbx_strand_id
1 'polypeptide(L)'
;MSKSICIVILSFFIGLQSTRAQQKTENLVIVTLDGMRWEEVFGGADSALLKNKQFTRDSAGTSTNFWDDDIVIRRKKLFPFLWSTVESSGQLYGNRWKGSDVNNANRYKFSYPGYNEIFTGYPDTAVNSNDKTWNKNINVLEFINQQKNYINRVAAFSTWDVFPYILNKQRNGLYVNSDKDSLPYTTDKFKLIDDIQSLTPRPIGVRPDVLTYIAAREYMKQMKPKVLYIAFDETDDLAHAGMYDQYLGSAYAEDRMLEDLWNYIQSTPQYKNKTTLIVTCDHGRGDDPKENWQHHGEKIEDAGQIWIAAIGPDTKIMGEITSSKVLYQQQLAATFAKLLGFTFSANHTVAEPIASIYKSEMTNATSSK
;
A
#
# COMPACT_ATOMS: atom_id res chain seq x y z
N MET A 1 -81.39 12.87 -18.71
CA MET A 1 -80.55 12.04 -17.81
C MET A 1 -79.15 11.99 -18.40
N SER A 2 -78.23 12.83 -17.89
CA SER A 2 -76.86 12.93 -18.35
C SER A 2 -76.03 12.09 -17.43
N LYS A 3 -75.24 11.09 -17.97
CA LYS A 3 -74.34 10.26 -17.24
C LYS A 3 -72.94 10.88 -17.35
N SER A 4 -72.45 11.45 -16.25
CA SER A 4 -71.04 11.90 -16.12
C SER A 4 -70.13 10.70 -15.90
N ILE A 5 -69.18 10.54 -16.80
CA ILE A 5 -68.12 9.54 -16.68
C ILE A 5 -66.91 10.21 -15.95
N CYS A 6 -66.60 9.80 -14.73
CA CYS A 6 -65.37 10.18 -14.03
C CYS A 6 -64.18 9.31 -14.52
N ILE A 7 -63.23 9.90 -15.21
CA ILE A 7 -61.97 9.26 -15.57
C ILE A 7 -60.99 9.49 -14.41
N VAL A 8 -60.64 8.41 -13.69
CA VAL A 8 -59.58 8.42 -12.67
C VAL A 8 -58.24 8.18 -13.38
N ILE A 9 -57.42 9.21 -13.48
CA ILE A 9 -56.05 9.12 -13.99
C ILE A 9 -55.18 8.62 -12.84
N LEU A 10 -54.78 7.35 -12.92
CA LEU A 10 -53.80 6.73 -11.99
C LEU A 10 -52.38 7.10 -12.44
N SER A 11 -51.78 8.11 -11.83
CA SER A 11 -50.42 8.53 -12.11
C SER A 11 -49.43 7.51 -11.48
N PHE A 12 -48.84 6.68 -12.32
CA PHE A 12 -47.74 5.79 -11.92
C PHE A 12 -46.47 6.64 -11.74
N PHE A 13 -46.10 6.95 -10.49
CA PHE A 13 -44.80 7.46 -10.14
C PHE A 13 -43.80 6.30 -10.22
N ILE A 14 -43.12 6.15 -11.35
CA ILE A 14 -41.91 5.30 -11.44
C ILE A 14 -40.82 6.06 -10.74
N GLY A 15 -40.58 5.74 -9.48
CA GLY A 15 -39.42 6.19 -8.74
C GLY A 15 -38.17 5.59 -9.39
N LEU A 16 -37.39 6.41 -10.08
CA LEU A 16 -36.01 6.08 -10.48
C LEU A 16 -35.18 5.84 -9.21
N GLN A 17 -35.20 4.63 -8.70
CA GLN A 17 -34.18 4.19 -7.74
C GLN A 17 -32.87 4.13 -8.52
N SER A 18 -32.00 5.11 -8.32
CA SER A 18 -30.62 5.03 -8.74
C SER A 18 -30.00 3.83 -7.98
N THR A 19 -29.87 2.70 -8.64
CA THR A 19 -29.13 1.55 -8.13
C THR A 19 -27.66 1.99 -8.03
N ARG A 20 -27.23 2.44 -6.86
CA ARG A 20 -25.80 2.52 -6.56
C ARG A 20 -25.25 1.13 -6.78
N ALA A 21 -24.28 1.00 -7.69
CA ALA A 21 -23.58 -0.26 -7.87
C ALA A 21 -23.09 -0.73 -6.48
N GLN A 22 -23.46 -1.94 -6.10
CA GLN A 22 -23.13 -2.48 -4.79
C GLN A 22 -21.61 -2.66 -4.74
N GLN A 23 -20.98 -2.03 -3.76
CA GLN A 23 -19.54 -2.17 -3.53
C GLN A 23 -19.18 -3.64 -3.28
N LYS A 24 -18.14 -4.12 -3.96
CA LYS A 24 -17.72 -5.53 -3.94
C LYS A 24 -16.58 -5.80 -2.97
N THR A 25 -15.79 -4.77 -2.64
CA THR A 25 -14.66 -4.89 -1.70
C THR A 25 -15.17 -5.09 -0.28
N GLU A 26 -14.98 -6.27 0.26
CA GLU A 26 -15.30 -6.64 1.65
C GLU A 26 -14.04 -6.74 2.51
N ASN A 27 -12.87 -6.92 1.87
CA ASN A 27 -11.58 -7.06 2.54
C ASN A 27 -10.56 -6.11 1.89
N LEU A 28 -9.63 -5.63 2.69
CA LEU A 28 -8.56 -4.73 2.26
C LEU A 28 -7.22 -5.28 2.70
N VAL A 29 -6.28 -5.37 1.76
CA VAL A 29 -4.88 -5.66 2.04
C VAL A 29 -4.06 -4.44 1.64
N ILE A 30 -3.24 -3.96 2.56
CA ILE A 30 -2.35 -2.82 2.35
C ILE A 30 -0.94 -3.33 2.56
N VAL A 31 -0.02 -3.02 1.64
CA VAL A 31 1.40 -3.36 1.77
C VAL A 31 2.22 -2.11 1.50
N THR A 32 3.22 -1.86 2.33
CA THR A 32 4.20 -0.80 2.09
C THR A 32 5.60 -1.40 1.96
N LEU A 33 6.35 -0.89 0.99
CA LEU A 33 7.77 -1.14 0.76
C LEU A 33 8.51 0.13 1.20
N ASP A 34 9.16 0.11 2.38
CA ASP A 34 9.78 1.30 2.96
C ASP A 34 10.86 1.87 2.03
N GLY A 35 10.78 3.17 1.77
CA GLY A 35 11.74 3.90 0.94
C GLY A 35 11.93 3.39 -0.49
N MET A 36 11.01 2.57 -1.02
CA MET A 36 11.10 2.02 -2.37
C MET A 36 10.90 3.11 -3.42
N ARG A 37 11.93 3.36 -4.23
CA ARG A 37 11.97 4.43 -5.22
C ARG A 37 11.03 4.14 -6.39
N TRP A 38 10.36 5.19 -6.86
CA TRP A 38 9.52 5.11 -8.06
C TRP A 38 10.34 4.85 -9.34
N GLU A 39 11.62 5.27 -9.37
CA GLU A 39 12.52 5.09 -10.49
C GLU A 39 12.71 3.60 -10.81
N GLU A 40 12.95 2.78 -9.80
CA GLU A 40 13.08 1.33 -10.00
C GLU A 40 11.74 0.68 -10.27
N VAL A 41 10.65 1.16 -9.66
CA VAL A 41 9.31 0.61 -9.92
C VAL A 41 8.93 0.78 -11.40
N PHE A 42 9.17 1.96 -11.98
CA PHE A 42 8.78 2.25 -13.36
C PHE A 42 9.90 2.08 -14.40
N GLY A 43 11.14 2.13 -13.98
CA GLY A 43 12.32 2.01 -14.85
C GLY A 43 13.05 0.69 -14.75
N GLY A 44 12.84 -0.10 -13.69
CA GLY A 44 13.70 -1.22 -13.36
C GLY A 44 15.05 -0.75 -12.81
N ALA A 45 16.04 -1.62 -12.81
CA ALA A 45 17.38 -1.32 -12.28
C ALA A 45 18.03 -0.09 -12.96
N ASP A 46 18.65 0.79 -12.16
CA ASP A 46 19.40 1.95 -12.66
C ASP A 46 20.79 1.55 -13.12
N SER A 47 21.13 1.90 -14.38
CA SER A 47 22.41 1.51 -14.98
C SER A 47 23.62 2.17 -14.35
N ALA A 48 23.49 3.37 -13.80
CA ALA A 48 24.60 4.07 -13.14
C ALA A 48 24.92 3.42 -11.80
N LEU A 49 23.88 3.08 -11.04
CA LEU A 49 24.05 2.38 -9.75
C LEU A 49 24.55 0.94 -9.94
N LEU A 50 24.05 0.22 -10.96
CA LEU A 50 24.56 -1.13 -11.31
C LEU A 50 26.05 -1.16 -11.64
N LYS A 51 26.55 -0.12 -12.33
CA LYS A 51 27.95 -0.02 -12.72
C LYS A 51 28.86 0.52 -11.62
N ASN A 52 28.29 1.15 -10.60
CA ASN A 52 29.06 1.72 -9.52
C ASN A 52 29.46 0.64 -8.50
N LYS A 53 30.75 0.31 -8.46
CA LYS A 53 31.29 -0.73 -7.57
C LYS A 53 31.17 -0.39 -6.07
N GLN A 54 30.94 0.85 -5.75
CA GLN A 54 30.66 1.26 -4.36
C GLN A 54 29.30 0.73 -3.90
N PHE A 55 28.32 0.67 -4.80
CA PHE A 55 26.95 0.29 -4.49
C PHE A 55 26.59 -1.14 -4.93
N THR A 56 27.22 -1.63 -5.98
CA THR A 56 26.95 -2.95 -6.56
C THR A 56 28.21 -3.81 -6.58
N ARG A 57 28.30 -4.77 -5.65
CA ARG A 57 29.45 -5.66 -5.52
C ARG A 57 29.50 -6.67 -6.65
N ASP A 58 28.38 -7.35 -6.92
CA ASP A 58 28.22 -8.27 -8.05
C ASP A 58 27.44 -7.61 -9.19
N SER A 59 28.09 -6.70 -9.91
CA SER A 59 27.47 -6.00 -11.03
C SER A 59 27.08 -6.95 -12.18
N ALA A 60 27.85 -8.01 -12.41
CA ALA A 60 27.58 -8.96 -13.51
C ALA A 60 26.34 -9.82 -13.23
N GLY A 61 26.28 -10.44 -12.03
CA GLY A 61 25.13 -11.24 -11.61
C GLY A 61 23.87 -10.41 -11.49
N THR A 62 23.97 -9.22 -10.87
CA THR A 62 22.83 -8.30 -10.71
C THR A 62 22.29 -7.83 -12.07
N SER A 63 23.20 -7.49 -13.01
CA SER A 63 22.79 -7.12 -14.38
C SER A 63 22.12 -8.28 -15.11
N THR A 64 22.61 -9.49 -14.98
CA THR A 64 21.98 -10.68 -15.60
C THR A 64 20.54 -10.86 -15.09
N ASN A 65 20.32 -10.65 -13.81
CA ASN A 65 19.02 -10.82 -13.19
C ASN A 65 18.05 -9.67 -13.49
N PHE A 66 18.50 -8.41 -13.43
CA PHE A 66 17.61 -7.24 -13.37
C PHE A 66 17.80 -6.23 -14.49
N TRP A 67 18.86 -6.33 -15.30
CA TRP A 67 19.07 -5.40 -16.41
C TRP A 67 18.48 -5.91 -17.72
N ASP A 68 17.97 -4.96 -18.49
CA ASP A 68 17.66 -5.09 -19.91
C ASP A 68 17.69 -3.69 -20.53
N ASP A 69 18.07 -3.57 -21.81
CA ASP A 69 18.07 -2.28 -22.51
C ASP A 69 16.64 -1.79 -22.75
N ASP A 70 15.71 -2.72 -22.98
CA ASP A 70 14.27 -2.40 -23.04
C ASP A 70 13.72 -2.19 -21.62
N ILE A 71 13.27 -0.96 -21.34
CA ILE A 71 12.69 -0.57 -20.06
C ILE A 71 11.47 -1.41 -19.67
N VAL A 72 10.68 -1.89 -20.65
CA VAL A 72 9.50 -2.72 -20.39
C VAL A 72 9.91 -4.09 -19.88
N ILE A 73 10.99 -4.66 -20.44
CA ILE A 73 11.54 -5.94 -19.99
C ILE A 73 12.23 -5.74 -18.64
N ARG A 74 13.04 -4.69 -18.49
CA ARG A 74 13.81 -4.38 -17.28
C ARG A 74 12.92 -4.24 -16.06
N ARG A 75 11.84 -3.46 -16.12
CA ARG A 75 10.91 -3.29 -15.01
C ARG A 75 10.15 -4.59 -14.66
N LYS A 76 9.85 -5.44 -15.66
CA LYS A 76 9.26 -6.78 -15.44
C LYS A 76 10.22 -7.76 -14.80
N LYS A 77 11.54 -7.65 -15.07
CA LYS A 77 12.55 -8.47 -14.41
C LYS A 77 12.59 -8.17 -12.90
N LEU A 78 12.42 -6.90 -12.50
CA LEU A 78 12.47 -6.49 -11.11
C LEU A 78 11.13 -6.66 -10.39
N PHE A 79 10.03 -6.27 -11.02
CA PHE A 79 8.67 -6.33 -10.45
C PHE A 79 7.72 -7.14 -11.36
N PRO A 80 7.92 -8.47 -11.47
CA PRO A 80 7.08 -9.30 -12.35
C PRO A 80 5.60 -9.28 -12.00
N PHE A 81 5.20 -9.26 -10.72
CA PHE A 81 3.80 -9.20 -10.31
C PHE A 81 3.16 -7.84 -10.61
N LEU A 82 3.83 -6.74 -10.28
CA LEU A 82 3.31 -5.40 -10.59
C LEU A 82 3.11 -5.22 -12.11
N TRP A 83 4.07 -5.66 -12.94
CA TRP A 83 4.06 -5.43 -14.39
C TRP A 83 3.41 -6.55 -15.21
N SER A 84 2.91 -7.62 -14.62
CA SER A 84 2.09 -8.61 -15.33
C SER A 84 0.65 -8.62 -14.83
N THR A 85 0.46 -8.65 -13.50
CA THR A 85 -0.85 -8.81 -12.89
C THR A 85 -1.51 -7.48 -12.57
N VAL A 86 -0.81 -6.58 -11.86
CA VAL A 86 -1.42 -5.30 -11.46
C VAL A 86 -1.61 -4.39 -12.67
N GLU A 87 -0.61 -4.30 -13.55
CA GLU A 87 -0.71 -3.51 -14.79
C GLU A 87 -1.90 -3.95 -15.66
N SER A 88 -2.11 -5.27 -15.80
CA SER A 88 -3.18 -5.81 -16.66
C SER A 88 -4.56 -5.81 -16.01
N SER A 89 -4.67 -5.70 -14.69
CA SER A 89 -5.94 -5.93 -13.95
C SER A 89 -6.24 -4.86 -12.89
N GLY A 90 -5.42 -3.82 -12.79
CA GLY A 90 -5.52 -2.77 -11.79
C GLY A 90 -5.00 -1.42 -12.29
N GLN A 91 -4.28 -0.71 -11.44
CA GLN A 91 -3.79 0.65 -11.69
C GLN A 91 -2.40 0.84 -11.04
N LEU A 92 -1.51 1.57 -11.75
CA LEU A 92 -0.18 1.96 -11.29
C LEU A 92 -0.02 3.47 -11.46
N TYR A 93 0.24 4.20 -10.37
CA TYR A 93 0.43 5.64 -10.32
C TYR A 93 1.84 5.98 -9.83
N GLY A 94 2.44 7.04 -10.34
CA GLY A 94 3.73 7.54 -9.88
C GLY A 94 4.81 7.56 -10.95
N ASN A 95 4.52 7.17 -12.21
CA ASN A 95 5.48 7.32 -13.30
C ASN A 95 5.60 8.79 -13.71
N ARG A 96 6.54 9.49 -13.09
CA ARG A 96 6.78 10.91 -13.35
C ARG A 96 7.25 11.19 -14.76
N TRP A 97 7.98 10.27 -15.40
CA TRP A 97 8.37 10.40 -16.82
C TRP A 97 7.16 10.45 -17.76
N LYS A 98 5.99 10.01 -17.28
CA LYS A 98 4.73 10.02 -18.04
C LYS A 98 3.68 10.97 -17.45
N GLY A 99 4.09 11.88 -16.55
CA GLY A 99 3.21 12.88 -15.97
C GLY A 99 2.20 12.34 -14.97
N SER A 100 2.54 11.25 -14.28
CA SER A 100 1.75 10.71 -13.18
C SER A 100 2.51 10.93 -11.87
N ASP A 101 2.17 12.00 -11.16
CA ASP A 101 2.87 12.40 -9.95
C ASP A 101 2.10 11.97 -8.72
N VAL A 102 2.79 11.28 -7.79
CA VAL A 102 2.31 10.99 -6.44
C VAL A 102 3.34 11.48 -5.43
N ASN A 103 2.92 12.24 -4.44
CA ASN A 103 3.84 12.89 -3.51
C ASN A 103 3.46 12.69 -2.04
N ASN A 104 4.46 12.76 -1.15
CA ASN A 104 4.20 13.09 0.24
C ASN A 104 3.68 14.54 0.35
N ALA A 105 2.75 14.79 1.26
CA ALA A 105 2.38 16.13 1.67
C ALA A 105 3.16 16.56 2.92
N ASN A 106 3.65 15.62 3.73
CA ASN A 106 4.54 15.93 4.84
C ASN A 106 5.91 16.37 4.33
N ARG A 107 6.47 17.40 4.95
CA ARG A 107 7.78 17.96 4.56
C ARG A 107 8.97 17.10 4.99
N TYR A 108 8.77 16.19 5.92
CA TYR A 108 9.86 15.44 6.55
C TYR A 108 10.40 14.34 5.67
N LYS A 109 9.55 13.68 4.84
CA LYS A 109 9.93 12.69 3.84
C LYS A 109 10.79 11.57 4.42
N PHE A 110 10.37 11.02 5.57
CA PHE A 110 10.94 9.83 6.21
C PHE A 110 9.84 9.03 6.92
N SER A 111 10.17 7.86 7.44
CA SER A 111 9.25 6.77 7.71
C SER A 111 8.09 7.13 8.64
N TYR A 112 8.30 7.52 9.89
CA TYR A 112 7.18 7.75 10.79
C TYR A 112 6.19 8.82 10.27
N PRO A 113 6.64 10.03 9.82
CA PRO A 113 5.75 11.02 9.20
C PRO A 113 5.04 10.51 7.95
N GLY A 114 5.71 9.70 7.12
CA GLY A 114 5.12 9.07 5.93
C GLY A 114 4.01 8.10 6.32
N TYR A 115 4.26 7.17 7.23
CA TYR A 115 3.24 6.26 7.73
C TYR A 115 2.10 6.97 8.47
N ASN A 116 2.41 8.02 9.24
CA ASN A 116 1.36 8.85 9.81
C ASN A 116 0.45 9.42 8.70
N GLU A 117 1.02 9.96 7.64
CA GLU A 117 0.27 10.53 6.52
C GLU A 117 -0.60 9.47 5.83
N ILE A 118 -0.07 8.26 5.56
CA ILE A 118 -0.80 7.12 4.96
C ILE A 118 -2.06 6.78 5.77
N PHE A 119 -1.92 6.67 7.11
CA PHE A 119 -2.97 6.11 7.93
C PHE A 119 -3.90 7.14 8.57
N THR A 120 -3.49 8.41 8.66
CA THR A 120 -4.33 9.46 9.24
C THR A 120 -4.95 10.37 8.19
N GLY A 121 -4.37 10.44 6.98
CA GLY A 121 -4.76 11.40 5.96
C GLY A 121 -4.35 12.83 6.30
N TYR A 122 -3.38 13.00 7.22
CA TYR A 122 -2.97 14.29 7.77
C TYR A 122 -1.43 14.38 7.89
N PRO A 123 -0.79 15.31 7.16
CA PRO A 123 0.65 15.53 7.24
C PRO A 123 1.00 16.38 8.48
N ASP A 124 0.84 15.80 9.67
CA ASP A 124 1.01 16.49 10.95
C ASP A 124 2.47 16.88 11.17
N THR A 125 2.72 18.18 11.31
CA THR A 125 4.07 18.72 11.58
C THR A 125 4.61 18.40 12.97
N ALA A 126 3.76 17.94 13.89
CA ALA A 126 4.18 17.48 15.21
C ALA A 126 4.74 16.05 15.18
N VAL A 127 4.49 15.29 14.11
CA VAL A 127 5.08 13.98 13.85
C VAL A 127 6.34 14.19 13.02
N ASN A 128 7.49 14.34 13.68
CA ASN A 128 8.73 14.85 13.10
C ASN A 128 9.99 14.06 13.49
N SER A 129 9.83 12.84 13.98
CA SER A 129 10.92 11.92 14.29
C SER A 129 10.49 10.48 14.10
N ASN A 130 11.46 9.55 14.04
CA ASN A 130 11.26 8.11 14.06
C ASN A 130 11.25 7.54 15.51
N ASP A 131 11.13 8.39 16.51
CA ASP A 131 11.12 7.97 17.91
C ASP A 131 9.86 7.17 18.25
N LYS A 132 10.00 6.24 19.19
CA LYS A 132 8.89 5.42 19.73
C LYS A 132 7.93 6.25 20.59
N THR A 133 7.31 7.24 19.99
CA THR A 133 6.30 8.11 20.58
C THR A 133 4.92 7.72 20.10
N TRP A 134 3.97 7.52 21.02
CA TRP A 134 2.60 7.15 20.66
C TRP A 134 1.92 8.22 19.81
N ASN A 135 1.53 7.86 18.60
CA ASN A 135 0.84 8.75 17.67
C ASN A 135 -0.47 9.24 18.26
N LYS A 136 -0.64 10.55 18.38
CA LYS A 136 -1.86 11.18 18.92
C LYS A 136 -3.00 11.20 17.91
N ASN A 137 -2.68 11.12 16.61
CA ASN A 137 -3.66 11.16 15.54
C ASN A 137 -4.44 9.85 15.46
N ILE A 138 -5.73 9.94 15.22
CA ILE A 138 -6.57 8.77 14.95
C ILE A 138 -6.26 8.26 13.54
N ASN A 139 -5.98 6.97 13.43
CA ASN A 139 -5.68 6.34 12.16
C ASN A 139 -6.89 5.57 11.59
N VAL A 140 -6.90 5.38 10.27
CA VAL A 140 -8.00 4.71 9.57
C VAL A 140 -8.17 3.23 9.94
N LEU A 141 -7.10 2.52 10.32
CA LEU A 141 -7.20 1.13 10.76
C LEU A 141 -7.94 1.03 12.11
N GLU A 142 -7.64 1.97 13.03
CA GLU A 142 -8.37 2.13 14.29
C GLU A 142 -9.85 2.43 14.03
N PHE A 143 -10.16 3.36 13.14
CA PHE A 143 -11.52 3.70 12.73
C PHE A 143 -12.26 2.49 12.15
N ILE A 144 -11.62 1.74 11.22
CA ILE A 144 -12.23 0.56 10.61
C ILE A 144 -12.45 -0.53 11.65
N ASN A 145 -11.52 -0.74 12.59
CA ASN A 145 -11.65 -1.77 13.62
C ASN A 145 -12.84 -1.53 14.56
N GLN A 146 -13.37 -0.31 14.64
CA GLN A 146 -14.57 0.02 15.39
C GLN A 146 -15.88 -0.24 14.63
N GLN A 147 -15.82 -0.50 13.31
CA GLN A 147 -17.02 -0.74 12.51
C GLN A 147 -17.59 -2.14 12.76
N LYS A 148 -18.91 -2.27 12.89
CA LYS A 148 -19.65 -3.49 13.32
C LYS A 148 -19.11 -4.81 12.74
N ASN A 149 -18.76 -4.86 11.45
CA ASN A 149 -18.31 -6.09 10.79
C ASN A 149 -16.79 -6.26 10.75
N TYR A 150 -16.04 -5.34 11.36
CA TYR A 150 -14.57 -5.27 11.33
C TYR A 150 -13.93 -5.33 12.73
N ILE A 151 -14.73 -5.34 13.79
CA ILE A 151 -14.24 -5.44 15.18
C ILE A 151 -13.37 -6.70 15.32
N ASN A 152 -12.12 -6.52 15.77
CA ASN A 152 -11.10 -7.57 15.91
C ASN A 152 -10.78 -8.32 14.58
N ARG A 153 -11.03 -7.66 13.44
CA ARG A 153 -10.75 -8.21 12.11
C ARG A 153 -9.74 -7.37 11.34
N VAL A 154 -9.04 -6.48 12.03
CA VAL A 154 -7.96 -5.63 11.51
C VAL A 154 -6.66 -6.06 12.16
N ALA A 155 -5.63 -6.34 11.36
CA ALA A 155 -4.32 -6.73 11.83
C ALA A 155 -3.21 -6.03 11.05
N ALA A 156 -2.08 -5.76 11.71
CA ALA A 156 -0.89 -5.19 11.12
C ALA A 156 0.33 -6.05 11.45
N PHE A 157 1.21 -6.22 10.44
CA PHE A 157 2.49 -6.89 10.57
C PHE A 157 3.58 -5.97 10.03
N SER A 158 4.67 -5.82 10.76
CA SER A 158 5.76 -4.95 10.34
C SER A 158 7.11 -5.54 10.67
N THR A 159 8.04 -5.26 9.80
CA THR A 159 9.47 -5.54 9.99
C THR A 159 10.03 -4.64 11.08
N TRP A 160 9.73 -3.34 11.00
CA TRP A 160 10.21 -2.32 11.93
C TRP A 160 9.42 -2.27 13.25
N ASP A 161 10.09 -2.10 14.39
CA ASP A 161 9.51 -2.17 15.74
C ASP A 161 8.84 -0.87 16.23
N VAL A 162 8.71 0.14 15.35
CA VAL A 162 8.05 1.43 15.66
C VAL A 162 6.55 1.40 15.34
N PHE A 163 6.08 0.46 14.55
CA PHE A 163 4.66 0.38 14.15
C PHE A 163 3.64 0.30 15.27
N PRO A 164 3.90 -0.34 16.43
CA PRO A 164 3.00 -0.25 17.58
C PRO A 164 2.71 1.18 18.00
N TYR A 165 3.70 2.08 17.87
CA TYR A 165 3.60 3.51 18.21
C TYR A 165 2.93 4.31 17.11
N ILE A 166 3.29 4.07 15.83
CA ILE A 166 2.67 4.70 14.66
C ILE A 166 1.15 4.47 14.66
N LEU A 167 0.73 3.22 14.86
CA LEU A 167 -0.68 2.82 14.88
C LEU A 167 -1.34 3.00 16.25
N ASN A 168 -0.61 3.44 17.26
CA ASN A 168 -1.03 3.60 18.64
C ASN A 168 -1.79 2.38 19.21
N LYS A 169 -1.16 1.21 19.14
CA LYS A 169 -1.69 -0.07 19.66
C LYS A 169 -2.21 0.04 21.09
N GLN A 170 -1.58 0.89 21.90
CA GLN A 170 -1.97 1.09 23.31
C GLN A 170 -3.37 1.68 23.44
N ARG A 171 -3.74 2.65 22.57
CA ARG A 171 -5.06 3.31 22.63
C ARG A 171 -6.18 2.44 22.07
N ASN A 172 -5.92 1.74 20.99
CA ASN A 172 -6.98 1.18 20.14
C ASN A 172 -7.09 -0.35 20.16
N GLY A 173 -6.12 -1.04 20.77
CA GLY A 173 -6.13 -2.50 20.88
C GLY A 173 -5.99 -3.24 19.56
N LEU A 174 -5.54 -2.59 18.47
CA LEU A 174 -5.25 -3.26 17.21
C LEU A 174 -4.23 -4.40 17.41
N TYR A 175 -4.43 -5.50 16.73
CA TYR A 175 -3.42 -6.54 16.66
C TYR A 175 -2.27 -6.03 15.77
N VAL A 176 -1.15 -5.73 16.38
CA VAL A 176 0.09 -5.33 15.71
C VAL A 176 1.18 -6.30 16.14
N ASN A 177 1.76 -7.01 15.16
CA ASN A 177 2.92 -7.88 15.33
C ASN A 177 4.11 -7.23 14.61
N SER A 178 5.13 -6.87 15.36
CA SER A 178 6.29 -6.14 14.84
C SER A 178 7.59 -6.75 15.35
N ASP A 179 8.60 -6.75 14.53
CA ASP A 179 9.96 -7.17 14.84
C ASP A 179 10.03 -8.50 15.63
N LYS A 180 10.19 -8.45 16.94
CA LYS A 180 10.38 -9.62 17.82
C LYS A 180 9.08 -10.18 18.39
N ASP A 181 7.95 -9.57 18.08
CA ASP A 181 6.66 -10.02 18.62
C ASP A 181 6.35 -11.45 18.18
N SER A 182 5.94 -12.28 19.14
CA SER A 182 5.48 -13.63 18.86
C SER A 182 4.06 -13.63 18.30
N LEU A 183 3.74 -14.66 17.51
CA LEU A 183 2.39 -14.94 17.06
C LEU A 183 1.52 -15.54 18.20
N PRO A 184 0.19 -15.45 18.14
CA PRO A 184 -0.66 -16.08 19.12
C PRO A 184 -0.45 -17.60 19.13
N TYR A 185 -0.21 -18.20 20.30
CA TYR A 185 0.00 -19.65 20.45
C TYR A 185 -1.31 -20.43 20.21
N THR A 186 -1.83 -20.38 18.98
CA THR A 186 -3.05 -21.08 18.61
C THR A 186 -2.81 -22.28 17.71
N THR A 187 -1.62 -22.37 17.08
CA THR A 187 -1.28 -23.47 16.15
C THR A 187 0.21 -23.80 16.19
N ASP A 188 0.56 -25.07 15.84
CA ASP A 188 1.96 -25.50 15.69
C ASP A 188 2.71 -24.69 14.62
N LYS A 189 2.00 -24.17 13.61
CA LYS A 189 2.62 -23.32 12.57
C LYS A 189 3.06 -21.98 13.12
N PHE A 190 2.28 -21.35 14.00
CA PHE A 190 2.68 -20.11 14.64
C PHE A 190 3.90 -20.32 15.52
N LYS A 191 3.91 -21.42 16.29
CA LYS A 191 5.09 -21.78 17.08
C LYS A 191 6.33 -22.00 16.22
N LEU A 192 6.22 -22.73 15.11
CA LEU A 192 7.33 -22.94 14.19
C LEU A 192 7.88 -21.61 13.62
N ILE A 193 7.00 -20.66 13.27
CA ILE A 193 7.41 -19.35 12.78
C ILE A 193 8.18 -18.59 13.87
N ASP A 194 7.69 -18.61 15.11
CA ASP A 194 8.37 -17.96 16.25
C ASP A 194 9.72 -18.62 16.56
N ASP A 195 9.81 -19.95 16.49
CA ASP A 195 11.07 -20.71 16.66
C ASP A 195 12.07 -20.29 15.57
N ILE A 196 11.66 -20.24 14.30
CA ILE A 196 12.51 -19.77 13.18
C ILE A 196 12.94 -18.32 13.41
N GLN A 197 12.00 -17.43 13.75
CA GLN A 197 12.29 -16.02 14.02
C GLN A 197 13.35 -15.85 15.14
N SER A 198 13.27 -16.66 16.20
CA SER A 198 14.19 -16.59 17.33
C SER A 198 15.64 -16.96 16.97
N LEU A 199 15.80 -17.78 15.92
CA LEU A 199 17.10 -18.29 15.45
C LEU A 199 17.64 -17.53 14.23
N THR A 200 16.82 -16.66 13.61
CA THR A 200 17.19 -15.96 12.38
C THR A 200 18.15 -14.79 12.67
N PRO A 201 19.30 -14.72 12.00
CA PRO A 201 20.19 -13.56 12.07
C PRO A 201 19.50 -12.28 11.59
N ARG A 202 19.90 -11.15 12.16
CA ARG A 202 19.38 -9.81 11.81
C ARG A 202 20.52 -8.88 11.41
N PRO A 203 21.09 -9.06 10.22
CA PRO A 203 22.28 -8.33 9.80
C PRO A 203 22.06 -6.82 9.67
N ILE A 204 20.81 -6.40 9.42
CA ILE A 204 20.40 -4.99 9.31
C ILE A 204 19.62 -4.50 10.54
N GLY A 205 19.57 -5.30 11.62
CA GLY A 205 18.99 -4.88 12.89
C GLY A 205 17.50 -5.16 13.08
N VAL A 206 16.73 -5.32 12.00
CA VAL A 206 15.28 -5.57 11.99
C VAL A 206 14.95 -7.03 11.63
N ARG A 207 13.70 -7.42 11.77
CA ARG A 207 13.20 -8.73 11.31
C ARG A 207 13.29 -8.80 9.79
N PRO A 208 13.80 -9.88 9.18
CA PRO A 208 13.72 -10.05 7.73
C PRO A 208 12.27 -9.99 7.20
N ASP A 209 12.07 -9.31 6.06
CA ASP A 209 10.75 -9.13 5.46
C ASP A 209 10.05 -10.43 5.13
N VAL A 210 10.80 -11.46 4.75
CA VAL A 210 10.24 -12.79 4.51
C VAL A 210 9.57 -13.37 5.77
N LEU A 211 10.09 -13.10 6.97
CA LEU A 211 9.47 -13.53 8.22
C LEU A 211 8.24 -12.72 8.56
N THR A 212 8.27 -11.41 8.33
CA THR A 212 7.10 -10.53 8.43
C THR A 212 5.98 -11.04 7.52
N TYR A 213 6.34 -11.34 6.27
CA TYR A 213 5.41 -11.86 5.27
C TYR A 213 4.81 -13.22 5.68
N ILE A 214 5.64 -14.19 6.04
CA ILE A 214 5.16 -15.54 6.41
C ILE A 214 4.28 -15.48 7.66
N ALA A 215 4.63 -14.65 8.65
CA ALA A 215 3.81 -14.42 9.84
C ALA A 215 2.44 -13.83 9.47
N ALA A 216 2.41 -12.79 8.64
CA ALA A 216 1.19 -12.15 8.17
C ALA A 216 0.32 -13.09 7.33
N ARG A 217 0.94 -13.83 6.38
CA ARG A 217 0.23 -14.78 5.53
C ARG A 217 -0.38 -15.94 6.32
N GLU A 218 0.37 -16.52 7.27
CA GLU A 218 -0.16 -17.60 8.09
C GLU A 218 -1.23 -17.10 9.06
N TYR A 219 -1.07 -15.89 9.62
CA TYR A 219 -2.14 -15.23 10.39
C TYR A 219 -3.40 -15.04 9.54
N MET A 220 -3.25 -14.58 8.29
CA MET A 220 -4.37 -14.42 7.37
C MET A 220 -5.12 -15.75 7.13
N LYS A 221 -4.40 -16.86 7.04
CA LYS A 221 -4.98 -18.20 6.90
C LYS A 221 -5.77 -18.66 8.13
N GLN A 222 -5.21 -18.43 9.33
CA GLN A 222 -5.75 -18.93 10.57
C GLN A 222 -6.84 -18.01 11.14
N MET A 223 -6.57 -16.70 11.21
CA MET A 223 -7.41 -15.72 11.89
C MET A 223 -8.38 -15.02 10.96
N LYS A 224 -8.16 -15.10 9.65
CA LYS A 224 -9.04 -14.57 8.60
C LYS A 224 -9.44 -13.11 8.82
N PRO A 225 -8.48 -12.16 8.98
CA PRO A 225 -8.79 -10.75 9.09
C PRO A 225 -9.53 -10.23 7.85
N LYS A 226 -10.28 -9.15 7.99
CA LYS A 226 -10.87 -8.41 6.87
C LYS A 226 -9.97 -7.29 6.37
N VAL A 227 -9.15 -6.74 7.25
CA VAL A 227 -8.12 -5.77 6.89
C VAL A 227 -6.78 -6.29 7.38
N LEU A 228 -5.82 -6.38 6.48
CA LEU A 228 -4.45 -6.78 6.76
C LEU A 228 -3.50 -5.71 6.24
N TYR A 229 -2.64 -5.21 7.10
CA TYR A 229 -1.53 -4.35 6.74
C TYR A 229 -0.21 -5.09 6.91
N ILE A 230 0.69 -4.97 5.94
CA ILE A 230 2.04 -5.51 5.99
C ILE A 230 3.02 -4.39 5.64
N ALA A 231 3.99 -4.13 6.52
CA ALA A 231 5.06 -3.16 6.30
C ALA A 231 6.40 -3.89 6.14
N PHE A 232 6.96 -3.83 4.96
CA PHE A 232 8.32 -4.26 4.64
C PHE A 232 9.29 -3.09 4.84
N ASP A 233 10.57 -3.40 5.12
CA ASP A 233 11.56 -2.42 5.55
C ASP A 233 12.94 -2.60 4.89
N GLU A 234 13.25 -3.81 4.38
CA GLU A 234 14.59 -4.14 3.87
C GLU A 234 15.04 -3.23 2.73
N THR A 235 14.12 -2.72 1.89
CA THR A 235 14.47 -1.79 0.81
C THR A 235 15.04 -0.49 1.35
N ASP A 236 14.54 0.04 2.48
CA ASP A 236 15.09 1.24 3.11
C ASP A 236 16.47 0.99 3.73
N ASP A 237 16.58 -0.04 4.55
CA ASP A 237 17.82 -0.38 5.26
C ASP A 237 18.97 -0.70 4.30
N LEU A 238 18.71 -1.45 3.22
CA LEU A 238 19.70 -1.81 2.21
C LEU A 238 20.13 -0.61 1.37
N ALA A 239 19.22 0.34 1.11
CA ALA A 239 19.57 1.60 0.48
C ALA A 239 20.47 2.44 1.38
N HIS A 240 20.15 2.59 2.67
CA HIS A 240 21.02 3.27 3.64
C HIS A 240 22.40 2.64 3.74
N ALA A 241 22.49 1.33 3.65
CA ALA A 241 23.74 0.60 3.63
C ALA A 241 24.53 0.74 2.31
N GLY A 242 23.95 1.38 1.28
CA GLY A 242 24.55 1.53 -0.04
C GLY A 242 24.69 0.21 -0.80
N MET A 243 23.81 -0.76 -0.56
CA MET A 243 23.86 -2.12 -1.09
C MET A 243 22.84 -2.30 -2.19
N TYR A 244 23.08 -1.69 -3.35
CA TYR A 244 22.10 -1.61 -4.45
C TYR A 244 21.73 -2.98 -5.04
N ASP A 245 22.69 -3.90 -5.14
CA ASP A 245 22.43 -5.28 -5.57
C ASP A 245 21.47 -6.01 -4.62
N GLN A 246 21.59 -5.80 -3.33
CA GLN A 246 20.70 -6.39 -2.33
C GLN A 246 19.36 -5.66 -2.26
N TYR A 247 19.35 -4.34 -2.40
CA TYR A 247 18.13 -3.53 -2.52
C TYR A 247 17.24 -4.02 -3.67
N LEU A 248 17.83 -4.26 -4.87
CA LEU A 248 17.08 -4.84 -5.99
C LEU A 248 16.61 -6.26 -5.68
N GLY A 249 17.46 -7.06 -5.00
CA GLY A 249 17.10 -8.42 -4.58
C GLY A 249 15.92 -8.44 -3.61
N SER A 250 15.90 -7.52 -2.64
CA SER A 250 14.79 -7.38 -1.69
C SER A 250 13.52 -6.90 -2.39
N ALA A 251 13.60 -5.87 -3.23
CA ALA A 251 12.47 -5.39 -4.02
C ALA A 251 11.83 -6.50 -4.88
N TYR A 252 12.66 -7.33 -5.53
CA TYR A 252 12.18 -8.50 -6.26
C TYR A 252 11.52 -9.54 -5.34
N ALA A 253 12.10 -9.82 -4.17
CA ALA A 253 11.53 -10.77 -3.21
C ALA A 253 10.18 -10.27 -2.66
N GLU A 254 10.06 -8.99 -2.38
CA GLU A 254 8.82 -8.34 -1.94
C GLU A 254 7.72 -8.45 -3.03
N ASP A 255 8.06 -8.22 -4.29
CA ASP A 255 7.11 -8.40 -5.42
C ASP A 255 6.66 -9.87 -5.54
N ARG A 256 7.55 -10.84 -5.29
CA ARG A 256 7.19 -12.26 -5.25
C ARG A 256 6.30 -12.60 -4.04
N MET A 257 6.49 -11.95 -2.90
CA MET A 257 5.61 -12.07 -1.73
C MET A 257 4.22 -11.49 -2.04
N LEU A 258 4.14 -10.36 -2.75
CA LEU A 258 2.88 -9.79 -3.23
C LEU A 258 2.13 -10.74 -4.17
N GLU A 259 2.85 -11.40 -5.11
CA GLU A 259 2.26 -12.39 -6.01
C GLU A 259 1.69 -13.60 -5.25
N ASP A 260 2.46 -14.18 -4.30
CA ASP A 260 1.99 -15.30 -3.48
C ASP A 260 0.78 -14.91 -2.64
N LEU A 261 0.78 -13.70 -2.06
CA LEU A 261 -0.34 -13.16 -1.30
C LEU A 261 -1.60 -13.00 -2.18
N TRP A 262 -1.44 -12.43 -3.38
CA TRP A 262 -2.54 -12.28 -4.32
C TRP A 262 -3.10 -13.60 -4.80
N ASN A 263 -2.24 -14.58 -5.08
CA ASN A 263 -2.65 -15.94 -5.43
C ASN A 263 -3.43 -16.61 -4.30
N TYR A 264 -2.99 -16.44 -3.05
CA TYR A 264 -3.74 -16.92 -1.88
C TYR A 264 -5.11 -16.23 -1.78
N ILE A 265 -5.17 -14.90 -1.93
CA ILE A 265 -6.41 -14.12 -1.95
C ILE A 265 -7.38 -14.66 -3.00
N GLN A 266 -6.92 -14.87 -4.24
CA GLN A 266 -7.77 -15.31 -5.34
C GLN A 266 -8.13 -16.81 -5.28
N SER A 267 -7.44 -17.60 -4.49
CA SER A 267 -7.76 -19.02 -4.27
C SER A 267 -8.66 -19.28 -3.05
N THR A 268 -8.86 -18.29 -2.18
CA THR A 268 -9.59 -18.44 -0.92
C THR A 268 -11.00 -17.85 -1.01
N PRO A 269 -12.08 -18.64 -0.79
CA PRO A 269 -13.47 -18.18 -0.99
C PRO A 269 -13.86 -16.90 -0.22
N GLN A 270 -13.30 -16.70 0.97
CA GLN A 270 -13.53 -15.49 1.78
C GLN A 270 -13.01 -14.23 1.09
N TYR A 271 -11.90 -14.33 0.35
CA TYR A 271 -11.15 -13.21 -0.20
C TYR A 271 -11.33 -13.04 -1.70
N LYS A 272 -11.55 -14.14 -2.42
CA LYS A 272 -11.65 -14.17 -3.89
C LYS A 272 -12.70 -13.19 -4.40
N ASN A 273 -12.29 -12.30 -5.31
CA ASN A 273 -13.15 -11.27 -5.92
C ASN A 273 -13.84 -10.32 -4.92
N LYS A 274 -13.35 -10.26 -3.67
CA LYS A 274 -13.88 -9.43 -2.57
C LYS A 274 -12.78 -8.64 -1.85
N THR A 275 -11.56 -8.70 -2.34
CA THR A 275 -10.41 -8.07 -1.71
C THR A 275 -9.76 -7.09 -2.67
N THR A 276 -9.50 -5.88 -2.18
CA THR A 276 -8.63 -4.91 -2.85
C THR A 276 -7.26 -4.94 -2.18
N LEU A 277 -6.21 -5.02 -3.00
CA LEU A 277 -4.81 -4.88 -2.60
C LEU A 277 -4.33 -3.49 -3.03
N ILE A 278 -3.74 -2.75 -2.07
CA ILE A 278 -3.04 -1.49 -2.30
C ILE A 278 -1.58 -1.69 -1.90
N VAL A 279 -0.66 -1.31 -2.79
CA VAL A 279 0.78 -1.30 -2.52
C VAL A 279 1.32 0.11 -2.72
N THR A 280 2.17 0.59 -1.82
CA THR A 280 2.79 1.91 -1.89
C THR A 280 4.09 1.92 -1.11
N CYS A 281 4.75 3.07 -1.01
CA CYS A 281 5.83 3.33 -0.07
C CYS A 281 5.48 4.54 0.82
N ASP A 282 6.19 4.70 1.90
CA ASP A 282 5.99 5.80 2.86
C ASP A 282 6.72 7.07 2.46
N HIS A 283 7.88 6.94 1.81
CA HIS A 283 8.64 8.01 1.16
C HIS A 283 9.45 7.43 -0.02
N GLY A 284 9.98 8.32 -0.84
CA GLY A 284 10.98 7.99 -1.86
C GLY A 284 12.39 8.29 -1.35
N ARG A 285 13.32 8.41 -2.29
CA ARG A 285 14.74 8.71 -2.03
C ARG A 285 15.24 9.71 -3.06
N GLY A 286 16.46 10.23 -2.86
CA GLY A 286 17.07 11.12 -3.83
C GLY A 286 17.50 10.41 -5.11
N ASP A 287 17.76 11.20 -6.16
CA ASP A 287 18.29 10.72 -7.45
C ASP A 287 19.42 11.59 -7.98
N ASP A 288 19.45 12.86 -7.65
CA ASP A 288 20.48 13.79 -8.08
C ASP A 288 21.12 14.52 -6.88
N PRO A 289 22.46 14.42 -6.66
CA PRO A 289 23.37 13.47 -7.31
C PRO A 289 23.01 12.00 -7.02
N LYS A 290 23.50 11.06 -7.84
CA LYS A 290 23.11 9.63 -7.76
C LYS A 290 23.36 9.00 -6.39
N GLU A 291 24.36 9.46 -5.63
CA GLU A 291 24.63 9.03 -4.26
C GLU A 291 23.45 9.26 -3.31
N ASN A 292 22.56 10.22 -3.63
CA ASN A 292 21.35 10.51 -2.86
C ASN A 292 20.32 9.37 -2.88
N TRP A 293 20.48 8.36 -3.74
CA TRP A 293 19.63 7.16 -3.71
C TRP A 293 19.65 6.45 -2.35
N GLN A 294 20.74 6.64 -1.57
CA GLN A 294 20.87 6.10 -0.21
C GLN A 294 20.09 6.94 0.83
N HIS A 295 19.64 8.12 0.46
CA HIS A 295 19.18 9.12 1.42
C HIS A 295 17.76 9.58 1.12
N HIS A 296 17.07 9.95 2.19
CA HIS A 296 15.76 10.57 2.19
C HIS A 296 15.71 11.70 3.24
N GLY A 297 14.56 12.30 3.43
CA GLY A 297 14.35 13.33 4.44
C GLY A 297 14.14 14.73 3.87
N GLU A 298 13.91 15.70 4.74
CA GLU A 298 13.46 17.05 4.40
C GLU A 298 14.38 17.76 3.38
N LYS A 299 15.69 17.50 3.46
CA LYS A 299 16.70 18.16 2.61
C LYS A 299 16.92 17.46 1.26
N ILE A 300 16.34 16.29 1.07
CA ILE A 300 16.43 15.52 -0.18
C ILE A 300 15.18 15.83 -1.00
N GLU A 301 15.33 16.53 -2.12
CA GLU A 301 14.19 17.06 -2.88
C GLU A 301 13.27 15.94 -3.35
N ASP A 302 13.84 14.91 -3.97
CA ASP A 302 13.10 13.82 -4.61
C ASP A 302 12.52 12.81 -3.60
N ALA A 303 12.96 12.83 -2.33
CA ALA A 303 12.47 11.90 -1.32
C ALA A 303 10.96 11.97 -1.03
N GLY A 304 10.28 13.00 -1.51
CA GLY A 304 8.81 13.08 -1.46
C GLY A 304 8.09 12.42 -2.64
N GLN A 305 8.81 11.87 -3.60
CA GLN A 305 8.26 11.25 -4.80
C GLN A 305 7.97 9.77 -4.53
N ILE A 306 6.69 9.40 -4.57
CA ILE A 306 6.22 8.06 -4.24
C ILE A 306 5.34 7.48 -5.36
N TRP A 307 4.82 6.29 -5.15
CA TRP A 307 3.99 5.59 -6.11
C TRP A 307 2.86 4.82 -5.41
N ILE A 308 1.82 4.44 -6.16
CA ILE A 308 0.69 3.64 -5.68
C ILE A 308 0.34 2.60 -6.73
N ALA A 309 0.15 1.35 -6.28
CA ALA A 309 -0.43 0.27 -7.06
C ALA A 309 -1.74 -0.18 -6.42
N ALA A 310 -2.77 -0.43 -7.22
CA ALA A 310 -4.09 -0.83 -6.75
C ALA A 310 -4.70 -1.90 -7.65
N ILE A 311 -5.20 -2.99 -7.05
CA ILE A 311 -5.93 -4.05 -7.76
C ILE A 311 -7.06 -4.58 -6.89
N GLY A 312 -8.27 -4.68 -7.44
CA GLY A 312 -9.43 -5.18 -6.70
C GLY A 312 -10.75 -5.07 -7.48
N PRO A 313 -11.85 -5.60 -6.93
CA PRO A 313 -13.12 -5.71 -7.65
C PRO A 313 -13.82 -4.36 -7.90
N ASP A 314 -13.49 -3.32 -7.14
CA ASP A 314 -14.00 -1.95 -7.33
C ASP A 314 -12.96 -1.02 -7.97
N THR A 315 -11.77 -1.52 -8.28
CA THR A 315 -10.70 -0.78 -8.93
C THR A 315 -10.81 -0.99 -10.45
N LYS A 316 -11.03 0.10 -11.19
CA LYS A 316 -11.12 0.03 -12.66
C LYS A 316 -9.77 -0.40 -13.24
N ILE A 317 -9.79 -1.28 -14.23
CA ILE A 317 -8.60 -1.68 -14.97
C ILE A 317 -8.17 -0.50 -15.86
N MET A 318 -7.01 0.08 -15.58
CA MET A 318 -6.44 1.21 -16.31
C MET A 318 -4.95 1.06 -16.60
N GLY A 319 -4.29 0.05 -16.02
CA GLY A 319 -2.86 -0.20 -16.19
C GLY A 319 -2.00 0.93 -15.62
N GLU A 320 -0.92 1.23 -16.30
CA GLU A 320 -0.03 2.35 -15.97
C GLU A 320 -0.72 3.68 -16.28
N ILE A 321 -0.92 4.50 -15.25
CA ILE A 321 -1.58 5.79 -15.37
C ILE A 321 -0.57 6.84 -15.88
N THR A 322 -1.01 7.59 -16.88
CA THR A 322 -0.23 8.68 -17.50
C THR A 322 -1.01 9.99 -17.43
N SER A 323 -0.32 11.12 -17.33
CA SER A 323 -0.92 12.46 -17.37
C SER A 323 -2.08 12.64 -16.37
N SER A 324 -1.88 12.24 -15.13
CA SER A 324 -2.88 12.37 -14.08
C SER A 324 -2.78 13.72 -13.36
N LYS A 325 -3.84 14.05 -12.59
CA LYS A 325 -3.70 15.08 -11.54
C LYS A 325 -2.71 14.58 -10.51
N VAL A 326 -1.94 15.51 -9.93
CA VAL A 326 -1.05 15.20 -8.81
C VAL A 326 -1.83 14.57 -7.67
N LEU A 327 -1.40 13.41 -7.20
CA LEU A 327 -1.93 12.72 -6.05
C LEU A 327 -1.00 12.92 -4.85
N TYR A 328 -1.58 12.79 -3.66
CA TYR A 328 -0.84 12.88 -2.41
C TYR A 328 -1.10 11.68 -1.52
N GLN A 329 -0.08 11.26 -0.79
CA GLN A 329 -0.11 10.13 0.14
C GLN A 329 -1.24 10.26 1.18
N GLN A 330 -1.49 11.48 1.67
CA GLN A 330 -2.58 11.79 2.62
C GLN A 330 -3.99 11.38 2.14
N GLN A 331 -4.18 11.15 0.84
CA GLN A 331 -5.45 10.70 0.28
C GLN A 331 -5.74 9.22 0.55
N LEU A 332 -4.73 8.44 0.95
CA LEU A 332 -4.84 6.99 1.12
C LEU A 332 -5.75 6.61 2.28
N ALA A 333 -5.70 7.28 3.43
CA ALA A 333 -6.56 6.96 4.57
C ALA A 333 -8.06 6.98 4.20
N ALA A 334 -8.49 8.06 3.57
CA ALA A 334 -9.88 8.18 3.11
C ALA A 334 -10.21 7.16 1.99
N THR A 335 -9.24 6.84 1.12
CA THR A 335 -9.38 5.83 0.07
C THR A 335 -9.61 4.44 0.66
N PHE A 336 -8.84 4.05 1.68
CA PHE A 336 -9.00 2.78 2.39
C PHE A 336 -10.41 2.65 3.00
N ALA A 337 -10.89 3.69 3.66
CA ALA A 337 -12.24 3.69 4.20
C ALA A 337 -13.32 3.59 3.11
N LYS A 338 -13.15 4.32 1.99
CA LYS A 338 -14.11 4.30 0.86
C LYS A 338 -14.17 2.94 0.19
N LEU A 339 -13.05 2.24 0.04
CA LEU A 339 -13.00 0.87 -0.47
C LEU A 339 -13.84 -0.11 0.37
N LEU A 340 -14.07 0.17 1.64
CA LEU A 340 -14.88 -0.64 2.55
C LEU A 340 -16.29 -0.04 2.80
N GLY A 341 -16.67 1.01 2.06
CA GLY A 341 -17.99 1.64 2.15
C GLY A 341 -18.12 2.67 3.27
N PHE A 342 -17.02 3.08 3.91
CA PHE A 342 -17.03 4.04 5.00
C PHE A 342 -16.58 5.44 4.57
N THR A 343 -16.85 6.42 5.42
CA THR A 343 -16.25 7.76 5.33
C THR A 343 -15.40 7.96 6.58
N PHE A 344 -14.10 8.01 6.40
CA PHE A 344 -13.17 8.26 7.50
C PHE A 344 -13.24 9.72 7.92
N SER A 345 -13.35 9.95 9.21
CA SER A 345 -13.27 11.27 9.83
C SER A 345 -12.50 11.17 11.15
N ALA A 346 -11.76 12.20 11.48
CA ALA A 346 -10.97 12.33 12.70
C ALA A 346 -11.10 13.74 13.27
N ASN A 347 -10.40 14.02 14.35
CA ASN A 347 -10.33 15.34 14.97
C ASN A 347 -9.42 16.35 14.23
N HIS A 348 -8.89 15.95 13.08
CA HIS A 348 -8.11 16.75 12.15
C HIS A 348 -8.72 16.66 10.75
N THR A 349 -8.27 17.53 9.84
CA THR A 349 -8.68 17.46 8.42
C THR A 349 -8.15 16.17 7.80
N VAL A 350 -9.02 15.43 7.12
CA VAL A 350 -8.67 14.25 6.33
C VAL A 350 -8.79 14.61 4.86
N ALA A 351 -7.77 14.28 4.08
CA ALA A 351 -7.77 14.57 2.65
C ALA A 351 -8.84 13.77 1.88
N GLU A 352 -9.32 14.31 0.76
CA GLU A 352 -10.28 13.63 -0.11
C GLU A 352 -9.69 12.36 -0.72
N PRO A 353 -10.49 11.28 -0.83
CA PRO A 353 -10.00 9.99 -1.33
C PRO A 353 -9.71 10.02 -2.83
N ILE A 354 -8.87 9.11 -3.31
CA ILE A 354 -8.53 8.91 -4.72
C ILE A 354 -9.68 8.16 -5.41
N ALA A 355 -10.57 8.93 -6.07
CA ALA A 355 -11.82 8.40 -6.61
C ALA A 355 -11.63 7.29 -7.66
N SER A 356 -10.57 7.35 -8.47
CA SER A 356 -10.26 6.34 -9.50
C SER A 356 -9.96 4.95 -8.93
N ILE A 357 -9.55 4.85 -7.67
CA ILE A 357 -9.20 3.57 -7.03
C ILE A 357 -10.46 2.81 -6.56
N TYR A 358 -11.51 3.50 -6.10
CA TYR A 358 -12.67 2.85 -5.49
C TYR A 358 -13.99 3.01 -6.26
N LYS A 359 -13.97 3.67 -7.42
CA LYS A 359 -15.14 3.81 -8.29
C LYS A 359 -14.93 3.05 -9.59
N SER A 360 -15.54 1.88 -9.71
CA SER A 360 -15.47 1.06 -10.93
C SER A 360 -16.15 1.70 -12.14
N GLU A 361 -17.11 2.61 -11.93
CA GLU A 361 -17.79 3.38 -12.98
C GLU A 361 -17.59 4.88 -12.74
N MET A 362 -17.05 5.59 -13.73
CA MET A 362 -17.24 7.04 -13.80
C MET A 362 -18.71 7.28 -14.22
N THR A 363 -19.54 7.75 -13.29
CA THR A 363 -20.79 8.39 -13.68
C THR A 363 -20.43 9.55 -14.59
N ASN A 364 -20.67 9.42 -15.90
CA ASN A 364 -20.69 10.54 -16.82
C ASN A 364 -21.74 11.51 -16.27
N ALA A 365 -21.30 12.55 -15.57
CA ALA A 365 -22.12 13.70 -15.34
C ALA A 365 -22.35 14.33 -16.71
N THR A 366 -23.42 13.91 -17.37
CA THR A 366 -23.98 14.66 -18.51
C THR A 366 -24.37 16.02 -17.96
N SER A 367 -23.52 17.02 -18.21
CA SER A 367 -23.93 18.40 -18.14
C SER A 367 -24.99 18.62 -19.23
N SER A 368 -26.26 18.49 -18.88
CA SER A 368 -27.33 19.06 -19.68
C SER A 368 -27.23 20.57 -19.53
N LYS A 369 -26.95 21.22 -20.66
CA LYS A 369 -27.10 22.66 -20.86
C LYS A 369 -28.56 23.04 -20.64
#